data_12af9152de011d12c597ea5018ebcaa4
#
_entry.id   12af9152de011d12c597ea5018ebcaa4
#
_cell.length_a   1.000
_cell.length_b   1.000
_cell.length_c   1.000
_cell.angle_alpha   90.00
_cell.angle_beta   90.00
_cell.angle_gamma   90.00
#
_symmetry.space_group_name_H-M   'P 1'
#
loop_
_entity.id
_entity.type
_entity.pdbx_description
1 polymer ?
#
loop_
_entity_poly.entity_id
_entity_poly.type
_entity_poly.pdbx_seq_one_letter_code
_entity_poly.pdbx_strand_id
1 'polypeptide(L)'
;METVDINELANKINEELTKYNEKVTEKIKKGVDTVAKECNEEIKKHITFNQPTGKYVKAFRIKKSFEDKFNKRNTWYVSGSQYRLTHLLEYGHAKVNGGRVKAYPHIKYGEELAKKRMEQLAKEAIENAGD
;
A
#
# COMPACT_ATOMS: atom_id res chain seq x y z
N MET A 1 14.44 -49.92 4.02
CA MET A 1 14.83 -48.64 3.42
C MET A 1 13.79 -48.23 2.38
N GLU A 2 13.17 -47.09 2.57
CA GLU A 2 12.23 -46.60 1.61
C GLU A 2 12.96 -46.11 0.38
N THR A 3 12.48 -46.55 -0.79
CA THR A 3 12.97 -46.03 -2.06
C THR A 3 11.88 -45.09 -2.64
N VAL A 4 12.29 -43.90 -3.02
CA VAL A 4 11.37 -42.90 -3.62
C VAL A 4 11.70 -42.82 -5.10
N ASP A 5 10.66 -42.97 -5.93
CA ASP A 5 10.78 -42.75 -7.37
C ASP A 5 11.11 -41.27 -7.59
N ILE A 6 12.05 -41.00 -8.49
CA ILE A 6 12.48 -39.63 -8.84
C ILE A 6 11.30 -38.78 -9.32
N ASN A 7 10.37 -39.35 -10.10
CA ASN A 7 9.20 -38.63 -10.59
C ASN A 7 8.24 -38.28 -9.44
N GLU A 8 8.04 -39.18 -8.50
CA GLU A 8 7.23 -38.92 -7.30
C GLU A 8 7.86 -37.85 -6.42
N LEU A 9 9.18 -37.89 -6.25
CA LEU A 9 9.91 -36.86 -5.50
C LEU A 9 9.77 -35.50 -6.14
N ALA A 10 9.94 -35.39 -7.46
CA ALA A 10 9.77 -34.15 -8.20
C ALA A 10 8.35 -33.59 -8.06
N ASN A 11 7.33 -34.45 -8.18
CA ASN A 11 5.94 -34.04 -8.01
C ASN A 11 5.68 -33.53 -6.60
N LYS A 12 6.23 -34.21 -5.59
CA LYS A 12 6.06 -33.81 -4.20
C LYS A 12 6.72 -32.46 -3.91
N ILE A 13 7.91 -32.22 -4.45
CA ILE A 13 8.62 -30.95 -4.34
C ILE A 13 7.78 -29.84 -4.99
N ASN A 14 7.24 -30.09 -6.20
CA ASN A 14 6.41 -29.11 -6.88
C ASN A 14 5.13 -28.77 -6.11
N GLU A 15 4.50 -29.77 -5.49
CA GLU A 15 3.33 -29.54 -4.64
C GLU A 15 3.66 -28.65 -3.46
N GLU A 16 4.78 -28.92 -2.77
CA GLU A 16 5.21 -28.13 -1.62
C GLU A 16 5.57 -26.69 -2.01
N LEU A 17 6.25 -26.50 -3.14
CA LEU A 17 6.57 -25.16 -3.65
C LEU A 17 5.32 -24.39 -4.02
N THR A 18 4.33 -25.04 -4.62
CA THR A 18 3.06 -24.41 -4.97
C THR A 18 2.32 -23.94 -3.72
N LYS A 19 2.24 -24.80 -2.70
CA LYS A 19 1.62 -24.44 -1.42
C LYS A 19 2.33 -23.26 -0.76
N TYR A 20 3.66 -23.26 -0.78
CA TYR A 20 4.46 -22.18 -0.22
C TYR A 20 4.16 -20.87 -0.94
N ASN A 21 4.17 -20.88 -2.27
CA ASN A 21 3.90 -19.69 -3.08
C ASN A 21 2.48 -19.15 -2.85
N GLU A 22 1.49 -20.02 -2.70
CA GLU A 22 0.11 -19.65 -2.39
C GLU A 22 0.01 -18.95 -1.03
N LYS A 23 0.68 -19.49 -0.01
CA LYS A 23 0.69 -18.89 1.32
C LYS A 23 1.37 -17.53 1.34
N VAL A 24 2.53 -17.40 0.69
CA VAL A 24 3.25 -16.13 0.58
C VAL A 24 2.37 -15.10 -0.13
N THR A 25 1.78 -15.48 -1.26
CA THR A 25 0.92 -14.60 -2.04
C THR A 25 -0.27 -14.11 -1.23
N GLU A 26 -0.95 -15.01 -0.52
CA GLU A 26 -2.09 -14.65 0.33
C GLU A 26 -1.69 -13.65 1.41
N LYS A 27 -0.58 -13.90 2.10
CA LYS A 27 -0.09 -13.00 3.16
C LYS A 27 0.29 -11.62 2.61
N ILE A 28 0.95 -11.59 1.45
CA ILE A 28 1.33 -10.32 0.81
C ILE A 28 0.07 -9.54 0.39
N LYS A 29 -0.93 -10.20 -0.19
CA LYS A 29 -2.19 -9.55 -0.57
C LYS A 29 -2.92 -8.96 0.63
N LYS A 30 -2.98 -9.68 1.74
CA LYS A 30 -3.53 -9.17 2.99
C LYS A 30 -2.72 -7.96 3.48
N GLY A 31 -1.40 -8.03 3.34
CA GLY A 31 -0.50 -6.93 3.68
C GLY A 31 -0.79 -5.67 2.87
N VAL A 32 -1.09 -5.81 1.58
CA VAL A 32 -1.46 -4.67 0.72
C VAL A 32 -2.69 -3.94 1.27
N ASP A 33 -3.71 -4.69 1.69
CA ASP A 33 -4.92 -4.11 2.28
C ASP A 33 -4.62 -3.42 3.62
N THR A 34 -3.83 -4.06 4.46
CA THR A 34 -3.43 -3.51 5.77
C THR A 34 -2.64 -2.22 5.60
N VAL A 35 -1.64 -2.23 4.72
CA VAL A 35 -0.78 -1.06 4.47
C VAL A 35 -1.58 0.09 3.87
N ALA A 36 -2.56 -0.18 3.01
CA ALA A 36 -3.42 0.87 2.46
C ALA A 36 -4.15 1.63 3.58
N LYS A 37 -4.66 0.93 4.57
CA LYS A 37 -5.32 1.54 5.73
C LYS A 37 -4.33 2.30 6.60
N GLU A 38 -3.16 1.73 6.87
CA GLU A 38 -2.11 2.40 7.64
C GLU A 38 -1.62 3.67 6.94
N CYS A 39 -1.46 3.61 5.62
CA CYS A 39 -1.08 4.74 4.79
C CYS A 39 -2.10 5.89 4.92
N ASN A 40 -3.38 5.57 4.81
CA ASN A 40 -4.45 6.55 4.96
C ASN A 40 -4.42 7.23 6.33
N GLU A 41 -4.24 6.46 7.39
CA GLU A 41 -4.16 7.01 8.76
C GLU A 41 -2.91 7.88 8.93
N GLU A 42 -1.78 7.48 8.35
CA GLU A 42 -0.54 8.27 8.39
C GLU A 42 -0.71 9.60 7.67
N ILE A 43 -1.33 9.61 6.50
CA ILE A 43 -1.61 10.85 5.76
C ILE A 43 -2.49 11.77 6.61
N LYS A 44 -3.52 11.24 7.26
CA LYS A 44 -4.39 12.03 8.13
C LYS A 44 -3.65 12.68 9.29
N LYS A 45 -2.65 12.01 9.85
CA LYS A 45 -1.83 12.55 10.95
C LYS A 45 -1.05 13.80 10.54
N HIS A 46 -0.74 13.93 9.26
CA HIS A 46 0.06 15.04 8.74
C HIS A 46 -0.80 16.15 8.13
N ILE A 47 -2.10 16.15 8.37
CA ILE A 47 -3.00 17.23 7.99
C ILE A 47 -2.89 18.31 9.06
N THR A 48 -2.05 19.31 8.80
CA THR A 48 -1.74 20.38 9.75
C THR A 48 -2.34 21.74 9.36
N PHE A 49 -2.98 21.80 8.21
CA PHE A 49 -3.61 23.02 7.72
C PHE A 49 -5.07 23.12 8.17
N ASN A 50 -5.59 24.37 8.18
CA ASN A 50 -6.96 24.61 8.56
C ASN A 50 -7.95 23.99 7.56
N GLN A 51 -8.94 23.26 8.08
CA GLN A 51 -9.97 22.61 7.28
C GLN A 51 -11.36 23.03 7.79
N PRO A 52 -11.86 24.21 7.36
CA PRO A 52 -13.13 24.71 7.88
C PRO A 52 -14.30 23.74 7.73
N THR A 53 -14.32 22.93 6.67
CA THR A 53 -15.40 21.98 6.39
C THR A 53 -14.99 20.51 6.56
N GLY A 54 -13.70 20.22 6.58
CA GLY A 54 -13.18 18.85 6.62
C GLY A 54 -13.43 18.06 5.34
N LYS A 55 -13.87 18.70 4.26
CA LYS A 55 -14.20 18.02 2.99
C LYS A 55 -13.02 17.31 2.36
N TYR A 56 -11.82 17.88 2.50
CA TYR A 56 -10.62 17.29 1.92
C TYR A 56 -10.34 15.91 2.50
N VAL A 57 -10.26 15.80 3.82
CA VAL A 57 -10.02 14.51 4.51
C VAL A 57 -11.16 13.52 4.26
N LYS A 58 -12.40 13.99 4.25
CA LYS A 58 -13.56 13.15 3.96
C LYS A 58 -13.56 12.60 2.53
N ALA A 59 -12.79 13.21 1.63
CA ALA A 59 -12.68 12.78 0.25
C ALA A 59 -11.59 11.72 0.03
N PHE A 60 -10.84 11.33 1.06
CA PHE A 60 -9.82 10.30 0.98
C PHE A 60 -10.47 8.94 0.72
N ARG A 61 -9.94 8.22 -0.26
CA ARG A 61 -10.47 6.91 -0.68
C ARG A 61 -9.33 5.94 -0.97
N ILE A 62 -9.63 4.67 -0.82
CA ILE A 62 -8.75 3.58 -1.22
C ILE A 62 -9.57 2.71 -2.18
N LYS A 63 -8.98 2.36 -3.32
CA LYS A 63 -9.62 1.43 -4.25
C LYS A 63 -8.64 0.33 -4.63
N LYS A 64 -9.18 -0.85 -4.90
CA LYS A 64 -8.40 -1.91 -5.53
C LYS A 64 -8.27 -1.56 -7.01
N SER A 65 -7.05 -1.22 -7.43
CA SER A 65 -6.79 -0.82 -8.83
C SER A 65 -6.43 -2.00 -9.73
N PHE A 66 -5.95 -3.09 -9.15
CA PHE A 66 -5.60 -4.30 -9.89
C PHE A 66 -5.48 -5.49 -8.94
N GLU A 67 -5.90 -6.66 -9.42
CA GLU A 67 -5.64 -7.92 -8.72
C GLU A 67 -5.68 -9.07 -9.73
N ASP A 68 -4.65 -9.93 -9.67
CA ASP A 68 -4.64 -11.21 -10.36
C ASP A 68 -4.22 -12.30 -9.38
N LYS A 69 -3.83 -13.48 -9.89
CA LYS A 69 -3.47 -14.63 -9.04
C LYS A 69 -2.33 -14.31 -8.07
N PHE A 70 -1.34 -13.53 -8.52
CA PHE A 70 -0.11 -13.28 -7.77
C PHE A 70 0.08 -11.85 -7.33
N ASN A 71 -0.73 -10.92 -7.81
CA ASN A 71 -0.51 -9.50 -7.59
C ASN A 71 -1.77 -8.81 -7.09
N LYS A 72 -1.57 -7.81 -6.23
CA LYS A 72 -2.64 -6.93 -5.79
C LYS A 72 -2.10 -5.52 -5.65
N ARG A 73 -2.87 -4.54 -6.15
CA ARG A 73 -2.53 -3.13 -6.04
C ARG A 73 -3.74 -2.36 -5.53
N ASN A 74 -3.52 -1.61 -4.44
CA ASN A 74 -4.48 -0.62 -3.98
C ASN A 74 -3.96 0.77 -4.31
N THR A 75 -4.88 1.69 -4.58
CA THR A 75 -4.56 3.09 -4.83
C THR A 75 -5.29 3.96 -3.82
N TRP A 76 -4.52 4.79 -3.11
CA TRP A 76 -5.07 5.87 -2.30
C TRP A 76 -5.26 7.09 -3.19
N TYR A 77 -6.38 7.79 -3.07
CA TYR A 77 -6.66 8.97 -3.88
C TYR A 77 -7.65 9.88 -3.18
N VAL A 78 -7.72 11.11 -3.66
CA VAL A 78 -8.69 12.10 -3.20
C VAL A 78 -9.81 12.18 -4.22
N SER A 79 -11.04 11.92 -3.78
CA SER A 79 -12.21 11.84 -4.65
C SER A 79 -12.85 13.20 -4.95
N GLY A 80 -13.62 13.24 -6.03
CA GLY A 80 -14.43 14.41 -6.40
C GLY A 80 -13.59 15.65 -6.68
N SER A 81 -14.16 16.83 -6.43
CA SER A 81 -13.50 18.11 -6.67
C SER A 81 -12.32 18.39 -5.75
N GLN A 82 -12.24 17.70 -4.63
CA GLN A 82 -11.17 17.91 -3.65
C GLN A 82 -9.78 17.49 -4.16
N TYR A 83 -9.71 16.58 -5.15
CA TYR A 83 -8.42 16.16 -5.71
C TYR A 83 -7.58 17.33 -6.25
N ARG A 84 -8.24 18.41 -6.68
CA ARG A 84 -7.57 19.60 -7.21
C ARG A 84 -6.69 20.29 -6.18
N LEU A 85 -7.01 20.12 -4.88
CA LEU A 85 -6.26 20.73 -3.80
C LEU A 85 -5.00 19.95 -3.47
N THR A 86 -4.94 18.66 -3.82
CA THR A 86 -3.87 17.75 -3.43
C THR A 86 -2.49 18.25 -3.80
N HIS A 87 -2.28 18.60 -5.07
CA HIS A 87 -0.99 19.08 -5.56
C HIS A 87 -0.60 20.41 -4.91
N LEU A 88 -1.57 21.33 -4.81
CA LEU A 88 -1.33 22.65 -4.21
C LEU A 88 -0.94 22.55 -2.74
N LEU A 89 -1.61 21.67 -2.00
CA LEU A 89 -1.32 21.45 -0.59
C LEU A 89 0.04 20.75 -0.39
N GLU A 90 0.31 19.73 -1.20
CA GLU A 90 1.53 18.94 -1.06
C GLU A 90 2.79 19.74 -1.36
N TYR A 91 2.77 20.59 -2.39
CA TYR A 91 3.94 21.29 -2.90
C TYR A 91 3.91 22.81 -2.73
N GLY A 92 2.78 23.34 -2.25
CA GLY A 92 2.58 24.80 -2.24
C GLY A 92 2.37 25.34 -3.65
N HIS A 93 2.19 26.63 -3.78
CA HIS A 93 1.99 27.25 -5.09
C HIS A 93 2.30 28.76 -5.07
N ALA A 94 2.58 29.31 -6.25
CA ALA A 94 2.81 30.73 -6.40
C ALA A 94 1.49 31.52 -6.31
N LYS A 95 1.54 32.67 -5.63
CA LYS A 95 0.39 33.59 -5.58
C LYS A 95 0.36 34.48 -6.83
N VAL A 96 -0.84 34.85 -7.27
CA VAL A 96 -1.03 35.75 -8.43
C VAL A 96 -0.30 37.07 -8.24
N ASN A 97 -0.33 37.64 -7.04
CA ASN A 97 0.26 38.96 -6.73
C ASN A 97 1.67 38.87 -6.12
N GLY A 98 2.40 37.76 -6.36
CA GLY A 98 3.75 37.53 -5.85
C GLY A 98 3.76 36.73 -4.57
N GLY A 99 4.93 36.12 -4.27
CA GLY A 99 5.10 35.22 -3.13
C GLY A 99 4.56 33.83 -3.38
N ARG A 100 4.64 32.98 -2.35
CA ARG A 100 4.19 31.58 -2.43
C ARG A 100 3.28 31.24 -1.25
N VAL A 101 2.32 30.37 -1.52
CA VAL A 101 1.57 29.69 -0.45
C VAL A 101 2.43 28.53 0.05
N LYS A 102 2.55 28.39 1.37
CA LYS A 102 3.34 27.35 2.02
C LYS A 102 2.83 25.94 1.63
N ALA A 103 3.78 25.03 1.45
CA ALA A 103 3.46 23.61 1.28
C ALA A 103 3.05 22.98 2.60
N TYR A 104 2.12 22.02 2.54
CA TYR A 104 1.70 21.20 3.67
C TYR A 104 1.82 19.73 3.26
N PRO A 105 3.05 19.17 3.19
CA PRO A 105 3.24 17.78 2.79
C PRO A 105 2.52 16.83 3.74
N HIS A 106 1.77 15.91 3.18
CA HIS A 106 1.05 14.89 3.95
C HIS A 106 1.07 13.53 3.23
N ILE A 107 0.97 13.52 1.90
CA ILE A 107 0.96 12.29 1.11
C ILE A 107 2.32 11.59 1.15
N LYS A 108 3.42 12.34 1.13
CA LYS A 108 4.76 11.75 1.16
C LYS A 108 5.01 10.87 2.39
N TYR A 109 4.42 11.22 3.51
CA TYR A 109 4.56 10.43 4.75
C TYR A 109 3.83 9.09 4.65
N GLY A 110 2.67 9.08 4.00
CA GLY A 110 1.96 7.84 3.69
C GLY A 110 2.73 6.96 2.72
N GLU A 111 3.33 7.56 1.69
CA GLU A 111 4.16 6.85 0.72
C GLU A 111 5.39 6.22 1.38
N GLU A 112 6.09 6.97 2.21
CA GLU A 112 7.25 6.47 2.96
C GLU A 112 6.87 5.31 3.87
N LEU A 113 5.77 5.44 4.60
CA LEU A 113 5.25 4.38 5.46
C LEU A 113 4.90 3.14 4.65
N ALA A 114 4.21 3.32 3.51
CA ALA A 114 3.79 2.20 2.67
C ALA A 114 4.98 1.40 2.16
N LYS A 115 6.03 2.07 1.70
CA LYS A 115 7.25 1.40 1.23
C LYS A 115 7.89 0.58 2.34
N LYS A 116 8.06 1.18 3.51
CA LYS A 116 8.70 0.53 4.66
C LYS A 116 7.87 -0.66 5.17
N ARG A 117 6.56 -0.49 5.29
CA ARG A 117 5.68 -1.54 5.79
C ARG A 117 5.55 -2.70 4.80
N MET A 118 5.45 -2.42 3.51
CA MET A 118 5.38 -3.49 2.50
C MET A 118 6.65 -4.34 2.49
N GLU A 119 7.81 -3.72 2.61
CA GLU A 119 9.08 -4.45 2.71
C GLU A 119 9.09 -5.35 3.94
N GLN A 120 8.69 -4.83 5.09
CA GLN A 120 8.62 -5.56 6.34
C GLN A 120 7.65 -6.75 6.25
N LEU A 121 6.43 -6.51 5.75
CA LEU A 121 5.41 -7.55 5.64
C LEU A 121 5.79 -8.62 4.60
N ALA A 122 6.46 -8.24 3.52
CA ALA A 122 6.96 -9.19 2.53
C ALA A 122 8.00 -10.13 3.14
N LYS A 123 8.93 -9.59 3.92
CA LYS A 123 9.92 -10.40 4.64
C LYS A 123 9.24 -11.37 5.61
N GLU A 124 8.30 -10.89 6.41
CA GLU A 124 7.55 -11.73 7.36
C GLU A 124 6.78 -12.83 6.64
N ALA A 125 6.14 -12.51 5.50
CA ALA A 125 5.40 -13.48 4.72
C ALA A 125 6.28 -14.61 4.22
N ILE A 126 7.49 -14.27 3.74
CA ILE A 126 8.46 -15.25 3.25
C ILE A 126 9.00 -16.10 4.40
N GLU A 127 9.38 -15.50 5.51
CA GLU A 127 9.94 -16.17 6.65
C GLU A 127 8.94 -17.12 7.35
N ASN A 128 7.67 -16.73 7.40
CA ASN A 128 6.64 -17.45 8.14
C ASN A 128 5.69 -18.30 7.27
N ALA A 129 5.93 -18.37 5.97
CA ALA A 129 5.04 -19.10 5.07
C ALA A 129 5.03 -20.60 5.27
N GLY A 130 6.07 -21.15 5.89
CA GLY A 130 6.16 -22.57 6.21
C GLY A 130 5.48 -22.97 7.52
N ASP A 131 5.04 -22.01 8.31
CA ASP A 131 4.45 -22.24 9.65
C ASP A 131 2.96 -22.58 9.60
#